data_32fbc37b5e4c0948e2ea81b3513e6e65
#
_entry.id   32fbc37b5e4c0948e2ea81b3513e6e65
#
_cell.length_a   1.000
_cell.length_b   1.000
_cell.length_c   1.000
_cell.angle_alpha   90.00
_cell.angle_beta   90.00
_cell.angle_gamma   90.00
#
_symmetry.space_group_name_H-M   'P 1'
#
loop_
_entity.id
_entity.type
_entity.pdbx_description
1 polymer ?
#
loop_
_entity_poly.entity_id
_entity_poly.type
_entity_poly.pdbx_seq_one_letter_code
_entity_poly.pdbx_strand_id
1 'polypeptide(L)'
;MQFEKGNNNFLRKTQNDYSLVNRTEPELYRDIFPYTEVPKIVFDDHLIAYDVPTQVFISDTTFRDGQQAREPFTVKQIVDIYVLLSKLSGDKGIIRQSEFFMYSEKDKLALEKVLELGLRFPEVTGWIRAQKSDFELLKPFNLKETGILTSVSDYHIYMKLKMDRKQAFDFYVDIVAHSLENGIIPRCHFEDITRADLYGFSIPLAQKLMEMSKQAGMPVKIRLCDTMGYGVPYPGATAPRGVAKICHAFRHDAGVPSEWLEWHGHNDFHKVLVNTTEAWLHGVAGANCALFGLGERTGNCPTEGMIFEYLSLYGNNMGIDTTVITELKEYFEKELGHVFPRNYPFIGDDFNTTKAGIHADGMVKNEEIYNVFDTVSLLNRAPGVSITDKTGTAGVIHWIFKNYPKAQSLGFTKKHPKVIKVYDWIVEEYNHGRITSISDQEMEKAVRHYFPELVHTTYIELRERISQRAEKIIEETSMMPEVKSLIPSDFEPILNELAQKDIAMKLISITNIDGKKIGKNITQLCDQKAYEEKMLDEDFSDREWFIEPMKDGQTHIAEIYMSKVTGNLTMTVSTPIFDDSDHIIGILAIDFNFDEFANEVD
;
A
#
# COMPACT_ATOMS: atom_id res chain seq x y z
N MET A 1 7.30 26.06 -45.87
CA MET A 1 7.80 24.75 -45.35
C MET A 1 9.26 24.64 -45.79
N GLN A 2 10.18 24.55 -44.85
CA GLN A 2 11.57 24.30 -45.12
C GLN A 2 11.87 22.82 -44.92
N PHE A 3 12.80 22.27 -45.70
CA PHE A 3 13.18 20.86 -45.62
C PHE A 3 14.70 20.75 -45.51
N GLU A 4 15.15 19.80 -44.70
CA GLU A 4 16.55 19.41 -44.58
C GLU A 4 16.78 18.04 -45.18
N LYS A 5 17.98 17.81 -45.69
CA LYS A 5 18.39 16.52 -46.22
C LYS A 5 18.81 15.61 -45.06
N GLY A 6 18.04 14.53 -44.82
CA GLY A 6 18.39 13.52 -43.82
C GLY A 6 19.50 12.58 -44.33
N ASN A 7 20.02 11.72 -43.44
CA ASN A 7 21.15 10.82 -43.68
C ASN A 7 20.95 9.82 -44.87
N ASN A 8 19.73 9.59 -45.31
CA ASN A 8 19.38 8.65 -46.38
C ASN A 8 18.82 9.34 -47.63
N ASN A 9 19.23 10.55 -47.92
CA ASN A 9 18.72 11.37 -49.03
C ASN A 9 17.22 11.72 -48.97
N PHE A 10 16.52 11.37 -47.90
CA PHE A 10 15.15 11.81 -47.68
C PHE A 10 15.12 13.24 -47.18
N LEU A 11 14.21 14.04 -47.72
CA LEU A 11 13.92 15.36 -47.18
C LEU A 11 13.07 15.23 -45.94
N ARG A 12 13.51 15.87 -44.85
CA ARG A 12 12.74 15.98 -43.61
C ARG A 12 12.20 17.41 -43.48
N LYS A 13 11.00 17.53 -42.96
CA LYS A 13 10.45 18.84 -42.56
C LYS A 13 11.37 19.44 -41.51
N THR A 14 11.86 20.66 -41.71
CA THR A 14 12.55 21.38 -40.65
C THR A 14 11.58 21.71 -39.56
N GLN A 15 12.09 21.78 -38.35
CA GLN A 15 11.32 22.28 -37.21
C GLN A 15 10.87 23.72 -37.52
N ASN A 16 9.58 23.98 -37.37
CA ASN A 16 9.08 25.35 -37.52
C ASN A 16 9.39 26.12 -36.24
N ASP A 17 9.93 27.31 -36.38
CA ASP A 17 10.02 28.24 -35.27
C ASP A 17 8.66 28.89 -35.05
N TYR A 18 8.11 28.68 -33.87
CA TYR A 18 6.88 29.31 -33.45
C TYR A 18 7.20 30.57 -32.63
N SER A 19 6.59 31.68 -32.99
CA SER A 19 6.79 32.95 -32.28
C SER A 19 5.74 33.16 -31.20
N LEU A 20 6.15 33.72 -30.08
CA LEU A 20 5.25 34.16 -29.02
C LEU A 20 4.18 35.11 -29.58
N VAL A 21 2.91 34.77 -29.34
CA VAL A 21 1.77 35.63 -29.68
C VAL A 21 1.31 36.34 -28.40
N ASN A 22 1.82 37.56 -28.22
CA ASN A 22 1.36 38.39 -27.10
C ASN A 22 -0.04 38.94 -27.40
N ARG A 23 -0.90 39.02 -26.39
CA ARG A 23 -2.28 39.51 -26.48
C ARG A 23 -2.52 40.52 -25.37
N THR A 24 -3.42 41.48 -25.64
CA THR A 24 -3.89 42.44 -24.64
C THR A 24 -4.95 41.87 -23.71
N GLU A 25 -5.71 40.93 -24.21
CA GLU A 25 -6.78 40.23 -23.48
C GLU A 25 -6.54 38.74 -23.48
N PRO A 26 -6.97 38.02 -22.42
CA PRO A 26 -6.76 36.56 -22.31
C PRO A 26 -7.62 35.79 -23.33
N GLU A 27 -7.02 34.76 -23.95
CA GLU A 27 -7.75 33.75 -24.72
C GLU A 27 -8.30 32.68 -23.79
N LEU A 28 -9.57 32.72 -23.51
CA LEU A 28 -10.22 31.83 -22.57
C LEU A 28 -10.91 30.63 -23.26
N TYR A 29 -10.83 30.56 -24.57
CA TYR A 29 -11.47 29.50 -25.37
C TYR A 29 -12.93 29.24 -24.97
N ARG A 30 -13.74 30.31 -24.87
CA ARG A 30 -15.12 30.25 -24.35
C ARG A 30 -16.04 29.33 -25.17
N ASP A 31 -15.75 29.09 -26.44
CA ASP A 31 -16.47 28.12 -27.26
C ASP A 31 -16.26 26.69 -26.78
N ILE A 32 -15.10 26.38 -26.20
CA ILE A 32 -14.73 25.09 -25.62
C ILE A 32 -15.03 25.05 -24.12
N PHE A 33 -14.73 26.13 -23.40
CA PHE A 33 -14.88 26.26 -21.95
C PHE A 33 -15.88 27.37 -21.58
N PRO A 34 -17.18 27.17 -21.81
CA PRO A 34 -18.18 28.23 -21.58
C PRO A 34 -18.43 28.58 -20.10
N TYR A 35 -17.92 27.79 -19.16
CA TYR A 35 -18.06 27.84 -17.70
C TYR A 35 -19.46 27.47 -17.20
N THR A 36 -20.52 27.92 -17.83
CA THR A 36 -21.93 27.63 -17.49
C THR A 36 -22.42 26.29 -18.01
N GLU A 37 -21.61 25.62 -18.81
CA GLU A 37 -21.89 24.30 -19.38
C GLU A 37 -20.65 23.41 -19.25
N VAL A 38 -20.85 22.08 -19.49
CA VAL A 38 -19.74 21.12 -19.54
C VAL A 38 -18.79 21.50 -20.69
N PRO A 39 -17.46 21.46 -20.47
CA PRO A 39 -16.48 21.71 -21.53
C PRO A 39 -16.69 20.84 -22.77
N LYS A 40 -16.63 21.48 -23.94
CA LYS A 40 -16.84 20.81 -25.24
C LYS A 40 -15.56 20.06 -25.67
N ILE A 41 -15.72 19.07 -26.54
CA ILE A 41 -14.62 18.38 -27.23
C ILE A 41 -14.73 18.72 -28.70
N VAL A 42 -13.63 19.18 -29.28
CA VAL A 42 -13.54 19.52 -30.70
C VAL A 42 -12.68 18.50 -31.42
N PHE A 43 -13.12 18.05 -32.58
CA PHE A 43 -12.40 17.09 -33.43
C PHE A 43 -12.01 17.77 -34.73
N ASP A 44 -10.84 17.41 -35.27
CA ASP A 44 -10.37 17.86 -36.59
C ASP A 44 -10.12 16.68 -37.54
N ASP A 45 -10.49 15.47 -37.13
CA ASP A 45 -10.33 14.21 -37.87
C ASP A 45 -8.87 13.90 -38.29
N HIS A 46 -7.89 14.59 -37.69
CA HIS A 46 -6.48 14.37 -37.93
C HIS A 46 -5.89 13.46 -36.86
N LEU A 47 -5.47 12.26 -37.26
CA LEU A 47 -4.91 11.26 -36.35
C LEU A 47 -3.40 11.45 -36.19
N ILE A 48 -2.90 11.31 -34.99
CA ILE A 48 -1.47 11.27 -34.68
C ILE A 48 -1.05 9.81 -34.57
N ALA A 49 0.03 9.44 -35.25
CA ALA A 49 0.61 8.10 -35.10
C ALA A 49 1.30 7.94 -33.74
N TYR A 50 1.33 6.72 -33.23
CA TYR A 50 2.07 6.40 -32.01
C TYR A 50 3.57 6.71 -32.18
N ASP A 51 4.17 7.24 -31.13
CA ASP A 51 5.60 7.54 -31.00
C ASP A 51 6.09 7.01 -29.64
N VAL A 52 5.97 5.69 -29.44
CA VAL A 52 6.20 5.06 -28.14
C VAL A 52 7.68 5.19 -27.74
N PRO A 53 7.99 5.76 -26.56
CA PRO A 53 9.35 5.86 -26.04
C PRO A 53 10.01 4.49 -25.89
N THR A 54 11.31 4.41 -26.11
CA THR A 54 12.08 3.17 -25.86
C THR A 54 12.01 2.71 -24.40
N GLN A 55 11.92 3.66 -23.48
CA GLN A 55 11.75 3.42 -22.06
C GLN A 55 10.74 4.40 -21.50
N VAL A 56 9.83 3.90 -20.69
CA VAL A 56 8.93 4.71 -19.89
C VAL A 56 9.25 4.56 -18.42
N PHE A 57 8.79 5.51 -17.62
CA PHE A 57 8.98 5.50 -16.16
C PHE A 57 7.81 6.19 -15.46
N ILE A 58 7.72 5.94 -14.16
CA ILE A 58 6.79 6.63 -13.26
C ILE A 58 7.61 7.60 -12.39
N SER A 59 7.11 8.80 -12.18
CA SER A 59 7.55 9.71 -11.13
C SER A 59 6.45 9.83 -10.07
N ASP A 60 6.82 9.67 -8.81
CA ASP A 60 5.90 9.74 -7.70
C ASP A 60 5.72 11.17 -7.19
N THR A 61 4.49 11.56 -6.90
CA THR A 61 4.14 12.86 -6.28
C THR A 61 3.31 12.69 -5.00
N THR A 62 3.31 11.50 -4.41
CA THR A 62 2.56 11.20 -3.18
C THR A 62 2.93 12.15 -2.04
N PHE A 63 4.23 12.45 -1.89
CA PHE A 63 4.74 13.33 -0.83
C PHE A 63 4.66 14.82 -1.15
N ARG A 64 4.25 15.19 -2.35
CA ARG A 64 4.02 16.59 -2.73
C ARG A 64 2.53 16.84 -2.98
N ASP A 65 2.00 16.44 -4.13
CA ASP A 65 0.61 16.67 -4.51
C ASP A 65 -0.37 15.81 -3.70
N GLY A 66 0.00 14.57 -3.44
CA GLY A 66 -0.79 13.67 -2.60
C GLY A 66 -1.01 14.18 -1.17
N GLN A 67 -0.02 14.84 -0.57
CA GLN A 67 -0.15 15.44 0.76
C GLN A 67 -1.10 16.64 0.80
N GLN A 68 -1.34 17.33 -0.32
CA GLN A 68 -2.23 18.48 -0.35
C GLN A 68 -3.71 18.10 -0.20
N ALA A 69 -4.04 16.84 -0.45
CA ALA A 69 -5.41 16.33 -0.43
C ALA A 69 -5.82 15.65 0.89
N ARG A 70 -4.95 15.66 1.89
CA ARG A 70 -5.16 14.96 3.15
C ARG A 70 -4.39 15.61 4.29
N GLU A 71 -4.59 15.11 5.53
CA GLU A 71 -3.71 15.44 6.65
C GLU A 71 -2.26 15.07 6.30
N PRO A 72 -1.31 15.99 6.54
CA PRO A 72 0.09 15.77 6.19
C PRO A 72 0.66 14.52 6.87
N PHE A 73 1.41 13.72 6.14
CA PHE A 73 2.14 12.58 6.70
C PHE A 73 3.12 13.02 7.79
N THR A 74 3.31 12.20 8.78
CA THR A 74 4.42 12.33 9.73
C THR A 74 5.75 11.96 9.07
N VAL A 75 6.88 12.35 9.68
CA VAL A 75 8.22 11.98 9.20
C VAL A 75 8.36 10.46 9.07
N LYS A 76 7.91 9.70 10.08
CA LYS A 76 7.95 8.24 10.06
C LYS A 76 7.15 7.68 8.89
N GLN A 77 5.92 8.15 8.68
CA GLN A 77 5.07 7.69 7.58
C GLN A 77 5.68 7.97 6.20
N ILE A 78 6.30 9.13 6.01
CA ILE A 78 7.02 9.45 4.76
C ILE A 78 8.15 8.45 4.51
N VAL A 79 8.96 8.17 5.53
CA VAL A 79 10.09 7.23 5.44
C VAL A 79 9.60 5.81 5.14
N ASP A 80 8.61 5.32 5.87
CA ASP A 80 8.07 3.97 5.70
C ASP A 80 7.46 3.79 4.29
N ILE A 81 6.64 4.74 3.83
CA ILE A 81 6.04 4.71 2.49
C ILE A 81 7.13 4.79 1.41
N TYR A 82 8.16 5.60 1.60
CA TYR A 82 9.26 5.71 0.64
C TYR A 82 10.05 4.39 0.52
N VAL A 83 10.28 3.67 1.62
CA VAL A 83 10.87 2.32 1.61
C VAL A 83 9.99 1.35 0.82
N LEU A 84 8.68 1.37 1.03
CA LEU A 84 7.74 0.53 0.27
C LEU A 84 7.71 0.93 -1.22
N LEU A 85 7.75 2.22 -1.56
CA LEU A 85 7.88 2.67 -2.94
C LEU A 85 9.17 2.17 -3.60
N SER A 86 10.28 2.16 -2.87
CA SER A 86 11.56 1.62 -3.35
C SER A 86 11.46 0.12 -3.62
N LYS A 87 10.84 -0.64 -2.72
CA LYS A 87 10.58 -2.07 -2.88
C LYS A 87 9.69 -2.34 -4.09
N LEU A 88 8.59 -1.58 -4.24
CA LEU A 88 7.67 -1.66 -5.37
C LEU A 88 8.37 -1.35 -6.70
N SER A 89 9.26 -0.36 -6.71
CA SER A 89 9.99 0.09 -7.90
C SER A 89 10.94 -0.96 -8.48
N GLY A 90 11.44 -1.86 -7.64
CA GLY A 90 12.44 -2.85 -7.99
C GLY A 90 13.80 -2.25 -8.38
N ASP A 91 14.77 -3.12 -8.63
CA ASP A 91 16.17 -2.73 -8.88
C ASP A 91 16.37 -1.90 -10.15
N LYS A 92 15.47 -2.01 -11.13
CA LYS A 92 15.53 -1.27 -12.38
C LYS A 92 14.86 0.10 -12.33
N GLY A 93 14.13 0.38 -11.25
CA GLY A 93 13.58 1.69 -10.97
C GLY A 93 12.48 2.14 -11.92
N ILE A 94 11.37 1.36 -12.03
CA ILE A 94 10.20 1.82 -12.78
C ILE A 94 9.62 3.09 -12.18
N ILE A 95 9.55 3.20 -10.84
CA ILE A 95 9.29 4.45 -10.13
C ILE A 95 10.65 5.13 -10.00
N ARG A 96 10.94 6.02 -10.95
CA ARG A 96 12.29 6.60 -11.10
C ARG A 96 12.59 7.68 -10.10
N GLN A 97 11.61 8.54 -9.83
CA GLN A 97 11.78 9.73 -9.00
C GLN A 97 10.59 9.88 -8.05
N SER A 98 10.82 10.50 -6.88
CA SER A 98 9.78 10.94 -5.96
C SER A 98 10.01 12.41 -5.59
N GLU A 99 8.94 13.19 -5.62
CA GLU A 99 8.94 14.64 -5.49
C GLU A 99 8.52 15.07 -4.08
N PHE A 100 9.31 15.94 -3.46
CA PHE A 100 9.13 16.38 -2.07
C PHE A 100 8.92 17.90 -1.95
N PHE A 101 8.09 18.29 -0.97
CA PHE A 101 8.11 19.64 -0.42
C PHE A 101 9.30 19.86 0.53
N MET A 102 9.72 21.13 0.67
CA MET A 102 10.83 21.54 1.53
C MET A 102 10.54 22.83 2.29
N TYR A 103 9.26 23.18 2.44
CA TYR A 103 8.89 24.48 3.04
C TYR A 103 8.77 24.44 4.56
N SER A 104 8.41 23.29 5.15
CA SER A 104 8.31 23.13 6.60
C SER A 104 9.51 22.38 7.17
N GLU A 105 9.81 22.58 8.46
CA GLU A 105 10.86 21.83 9.14
C GLU A 105 10.58 20.31 9.16
N LYS A 106 9.31 19.93 9.23
CA LYS A 106 8.88 18.53 9.13
C LYS A 106 9.26 17.93 7.77
N ASP A 107 8.99 18.65 6.68
CA ASP A 107 9.28 18.16 5.31
C ASP A 107 10.79 18.05 5.11
N LYS A 108 11.58 19.01 5.61
CA LYS A 108 13.04 18.97 5.57
C LYS A 108 13.58 17.78 6.34
N LEU A 109 13.10 17.53 7.56
CA LEU A 109 13.51 16.38 8.36
C LEU A 109 13.14 15.05 7.70
N ALA A 110 11.96 14.96 7.10
CA ALA A 110 11.55 13.76 6.36
C ALA A 110 12.46 13.50 5.16
N LEU A 111 12.79 14.56 4.40
CA LEU A 111 13.69 14.50 3.26
C LEU A 111 15.11 14.06 3.67
N GLU A 112 15.63 14.62 4.77
CA GLU A 112 16.91 14.22 5.34
C GLU A 112 16.94 12.73 5.66
N LYS A 113 15.92 12.23 6.38
CA LYS A 113 15.80 10.82 6.73
C LYS A 113 15.68 9.91 5.51
N VAL A 114 14.94 10.33 4.48
CA VAL A 114 14.84 9.60 3.22
C VAL A 114 16.18 9.51 2.51
N LEU A 115 16.95 10.60 2.47
CA LEU A 115 18.28 10.63 1.84
C LEU A 115 19.31 9.77 2.62
N GLU A 116 19.21 9.72 3.96
CA GLU A 116 20.06 8.85 4.81
C GLU A 116 19.89 7.36 4.48
N LEU A 117 18.76 6.92 3.92
CA LEU A 117 18.54 5.52 3.53
C LEU A 117 19.46 5.07 2.38
N GLY A 118 19.95 5.98 1.57
CA GLY A 118 20.84 5.67 0.45
C GLY A 118 20.22 4.77 -0.62
N LEU A 119 18.89 4.73 -0.72
CA LEU A 119 18.17 3.92 -1.72
C LEU A 119 18.37 4.51 -3.12
N ARG A 120 18.57 3.64 -4.11
CA ARG A 120 18.81 4.06 -5.48
C ARG A 120 17.56 4.61 -6.16
N PHE A 121 16.43 3.98 -5.92
CA PHE A 121 15.14 4.35 -6.50
C PHE A 121 14.03 4.31 -5.44
N PRO A 122 13.06 5.25 -5.53
CA PRO A 122 13.04 6.44 -6.41
C PRO A 122 14.15 7.43 -6.06
N GLU A 123 14.67 8.17 -7.06
CA GLU A 123 15.54 9.32 -6.81
C GLU A 123 14.72 10.46 -6.20
N VAL A 124 15.30 11.14 -5.22
CA VAL A 124 14.64 12.29 -4.58
C VAL A 124 14.76 13.54 -5.42
N THR A 125 13.64 14.22 -5.67
CA THR A 125 13.59 15.52 -6.33
C THR A 125 12.79 16.53 -5.50
N GLY A 126 13.11 17.82 -5.66
CA GLY A 126 12.38 18.89 -5.00
C GLY A 126 11.21 19.42 -5.82
N TRP A 127 10.40 20.25 -5.19
CA TRP A 127 9.43 21.11 -5.85
C TRP A 127 9.45 22.51 -5.23
N ILE A 128 9.55 23.54 -6.09
CA ILE A 128 9.58 24.94 -5.68
C ILE A 128 8.64 25.80 -6.54
N ARG A 129 8.29 26.96 -6.01
CA ARG A 129 7.64 28.01 -6.79
C ARG A 129 8.66 28.62 -7.78
N ALA A 130 8.18 29.26 -8.82
CA ALA A 130 9.03 30.00 -9.75
C ALA A 130 9.56 31.30 -9.09
N GLN A 131 10.43 31.14 -8.08
CA GLN A 131 11.05 32.25 -7.35
C GLN A 131 12.52 31.94 -7.08
N LYS A 132 13.42 32.88 -7.38
CA LYS A 132 14.88 32.68 -7.19
C LYS A 132 15.25 32.36 -5.74
N SER A 133 14.56 32.95 -4.76
CA SER A 133 14.79 32.66 -3.33
C SER A 133 14.50 31.22 -2.94
N ASP A 134 13.60 30.54 -3.64
CA ASP A 134 13.21 29.16 -3.29
C ASP A 134 14.30 28.13 -3.64
N PHE A 135 15.26 28.48 -4.51
CA PHE A 135 16.42 27.62 -4.80
C PHE A 135 17.34 27.42 -3.59
N GLU A 136 17.32 28.33 -2.63
CA GLU A 136 18.05 28.16 -1.36
C GLU A 136 17.55 26.94 -0.55
N LEU A 137 16.30 26.52 -0.75
CA LEU A 137 15.74 25.32 -0.09
C LEU A 137 16.38 24.01 -0.57
N LEU A 138 16.95 23.99 -1.77
CA LEU A 138 17.57 22.80 -2.37
C LEU A 138 18.98 22.54 -1.87
N LYS A 139 19.71 23.60 -1.51
CA LYS A 139 21.15 23.55 -1.18
C LYS A 139 21.48 22.60 -0.02
N PRO A 140 20.75 22.61 1.11
CA PRO A 140 21.06 21.72 2.24
C PRO A 140 21.05 20.23 1.88
N PHE A 141 20.23 19.85 0.89
CA PHE A 141 20.01 18.46 0.47
C PHE A 141 20.80 18.07 -0.77
N ASN A 142 21.55 19.01 -1.36
CA ASN A 142 22.33 18.79 -2.59
C ASN A 142 21.50 18.17 -3.74
N LEU A 143 20.22 18.58 -3.85
CA LEU A 143 19.32 18.08 -4.89
C LEU A 143 19.78 18.56 -6.26
N LYS A 144 19.77 17.67 -7.24
CA LYS A 144 20.21 17.93 -8.61
C LYS A 144 19.09 18.35 -9.55
N GLU A 145 17.85 18.10 -9.16
CA GLU A 145 16.66 18.37 -9.97
C GLU A 145 15.52 18.89 -9.10
N THR A 146 14.76 19.84 -9.63
CA THR A 146 13.56 20.36 -8.97
C THR A 146 12.43 20.64 -9.94
N GLY A 147 11.20 20.34 -9.54
CA GLY A 147 10.00 20.85 -10.19
C GLY A 147 9.86 22.36 -9.96
N ILE A 148 9.48 23.09 -10.99
CA ILE A 148 9.23 24.54 -10.96
C ILE A 148 7.84 24.80 -11.53
N LEU A 149 6.97 25.43 -10.76
CA LEU A 149 5.62 25.77 -11.21
C LEU A 149 5.65 26.81 -12.34
N THR A 150 5.19 26.42 -13.51
CA THR A 150 5.21 27.22 -14.74
C THR A 150 3.81 27.26 -15.35
N SER A 151 2.99 28.23 -14.99
CA SER A 151 1.61 28.32 -15.50
C SER A 151 1.58 28.78 -16.96
N VAL A 152 0.85 28.07 -17.84
CA VAL A 152 0.88 28.33 -19.29
C VAL A 152 -0.46 28.69 -19.92
N SER A 153 -1.57 28.57 -19.19
CA SER A 153 -2.87 29.05 -19.68
C SER A 153 -3.10 30.52 -19.39
N ASP A 154 -3.87 31.19 -20.25
CA ASP A 154 -4.24 32.59 -20.03
C ASP A 154 -5.12 32.75 -18.78
N TYR A 155 -5.84 31.75 -18.35
CA TYR A 155 -6.53 31.74 -17.05
C TYR A 155 -5.56 31.99 -15.89
N HIS A 156 -4.38 31.36 -15.93
CA HIS A 156 -3.38 31.54 -14.89
C HIS A 156 -2.52 32.77 -15.12
N ILE A 157 -2.09 33.03 -16.34
CA ILE A 157 -1.20 34.15 -16.68
C ILE A 157 -1.89 35.49 -16.34
N TYR A 158 -3.08 35.72 -16.90
CA TYR A 158 -3.75 37.03 -16.72
C TYR A 158 -4.51 37.12 -15.40
N MET A 159 -5.22 36.04 -14.97
CA MET A 159 -6.11 36.15 -13.82
C MET A 159 -5.41 35.86 -12.49
N LYS A 160 -4.45 34.89 -12.45
CA LYS A 160 -3.70 34.51 -11.25
C LYS A 160 -2.43 35.33 -11.08
N LEU A 161 -1.56 35.39 -12.13
CA LEU A 161 -0.27 36.05 -12.07
C LEU A 161 -0.34 37.56 -12.34
N LYS A 162 -1.44 38.02 -12.96
CA LYS A 162 -1.62 39.44 -13.36
C LYS A 162 -0.52 39.91 -14.31
N MET A 163 -0.10 39.05 -15.23
CA MET A 163 0.90 39.30 -16.26
C MET A 163 0.26 39.16 -17.65
N ASP A 164 0.87 39.80 -18.66
CA ASP A 164 0.64 39.40 -20.04
C ASP A 164 1.54 38.22 -20.42
N ARG A 165 1.34 37.61 -21.60
CA ARG A 165 2.12 36.48 -22.06
C ARG A 165 3.61 36.74 -22.18
N LYS A 166 3.98 37.96 -22.63
CA LYS A 166 5.39 38.34 -22.74
C LYS A 166 6.06 38.45 -21.37
N GLN A 167 5.39 39.06 -20.41
CA GLN A 167 5.89 39.16 -19.04
C GLN A 167 6.07 37.79 -18.41
N ALA A 168 5.09 36.87 -18.56
CA ALA A 168 5.17 35.51 -18.07
C ALA A 168 6.30 34.71 -18.75
N PHE A 169 6.44 34.86 -20.06
CA PHE A 169 7.50 34.22 -20.83
C PHE A 169 8.89 34.64 -20.34
N ASP A 170 9.15 35.95 -20.28
CA ASP A 170 10.44 36.48 -19.84
C ASP A 170 10.74 36.09 -18.39
N PHE A 171 9.73 36.10 -17.52
CA PHE A 171 9.83 35.66 -16.13
C PHE A 171 10.27 34.20 -16.02
N TYR A 172 9.63 33.28 -16.74
CA TYR A 172 10.00 31.86 -16.67
C TYR A 172 11.38 31.57 -17.30
N VAL A 173 11.73 32.26 -18.37
CA VAL A 173 13.08 32.20 -18.96
C VAL A 173 14.14 32.62 -17.95
N ASP A 174 13.92 33.71 -17.20
CA ASP A 174 14.84 34.19 -16.15
C ASP A 174 14.96 33.17 -14.97
N ILE A 175 13.87 32.54 -14.56
CA ILE A 175 13.89 31.52 -13.51
C ILE A 175 14.67 30.26 -13.97
N VAL A 176 14.47 29.81 -15.21
CA VAL A 176 15.19 28.67 -15.76
C VAL A 176 16.66 28.96 -15.95
N ALA A 177 17.01 30.18 -16.40
CA ALA A 177 18.41 30.60 -16.46
C ALA A 177 19.09 30.51 -15.10
N HIS A 178 18.43 31.05 -14.05
CA HIS A 178 18.93 30.96 -12.69
C HIS A 178 19.11 29.49 -12.20
N SER A 179 18.20 28.60 -12.56
CA SER A 179 18.34 27.15 -12.24
C SER A 179 19.60 26.56 -12.87
N LEU A 180 19.79 26.79 -14.17
CA LEU A 180 20.93 26.27 -14.94
C LEU A 180 22.27 26.84 -14.43
N GLU A 181 22.33 28.14 -14.13
CA GLU A 181 23.51 28.81 -13.54
C GLU A 181 23.91 28.22 -12.18
N ASN A 182 22.95 27.68 -11.41
CA ASN A 182 23.20 27.00 -10.15
C ASN A 182 23.44 25.48 -10.28
N GLY A 183 23.52 24.95 -11.51
CA GLY A 183 23.76 23.53 -11.77
C GLY A 183 22.59 22.61 -11.38
N ILE A 184 21.36 23.15 -11.33
CA ILE A 184 20.14 22.45 -10.97
C ILE A 184 19.32 22.20 -12.24
N ILE A 185 18.93 20.96 -12.49
CA ILE A 185 18.07 20.57 -13.60
C ILE A 185 16.64 21.06 -13.31
N PRO A 186 16.09 22.03 -14.08
CA PRO A 186 14.72 22.45 -13.92
C PRO A 186 13.76 21.47 -14.61
N ARG A 187 12.71 21.07 -13.92
CA ARG A 187 11.54 20.41 -14.48
C ARG A 187 10.37 21.39 -14.45
N CYS A 188 10.13 22.04 -15.57
CA CYS A 188 9.09 23.04 -15.70
C CYS A 188 7.71 22.39 -15.76
N HIS A 189 6.87 22.62 -14.75
CA HIS A 189 5.50 22.13 -14.71
C HIS A 189 4.59 23.08 -15.49
N PHE A 190 4.28 22.74 -16.73
CA PHE A 190 3.38 23.52 -17.59
C PHE A 190 1.95 23.38 -17.10
N GLU A 191 1.63 24.13 -16.04
CA GLU A 191 0.35 24.10 -15.36
C GLU A 191 -0.77 24.55 -16.29
N ASP A 192 -1.86 23.75 -16.31
CA ASP A 192 -3.07 24.01 -17.07
C ASP A 192 -2.90 23.95 -18.60
N ILE A 193 -2.09 23.00 -19.06
CA ILE A 193 -1.78 22.80 -20.48
C ILE A 193 -3.01 22.53 -21.35
N THR A 194 -4.02 21.88 -20.79
CA THR A 194 -5.26 21.50 -21.49
C THR A 194 -6.24 22.68 -21.70
N ARG A 195 -5.89 23.90 -21.24
CA ARG A 195 -6.58 25.15 -21.56
C ARG A 195 -5.63 26.23 -22.13
N ALA A 196 -4.39 25.86 -22.40
CA ALA A 196 -3.37 26.78 -22.89
C ALA A 196 -3.44 27.01 -24.41
N ASP A 197 -2.97 28.19 -24.86
CA ASP A 197 -2.66 28.44 -26.26
C ASP A 197 -1.37 27.69 -26.62
N LEU A 198 -1.55 26.48 -27.20
CA LEU A 198 -0.44 25.58 -27.46
C LEU A 198 0.62 26.24 -28.34
N TYR A 199 0.24 26.77 -29.50
CA TYR A 199 1.16 27.30 -30.49
C TYR A 199 1.47 28.80 -30.30
N GLY A 200 0.62 29.56 -29.62
CA GLY A 200 0.87 30.96 -29.34
C GLY A 200 1.67 31.23 -28.07
N PHE A 201 1.78 30.25 -27.15
CA PHE A 201 2.52 30.43 -25.90
C PHE A 201 3.36 29.20 -25.51
N SER A 202 2.74 28.03 -25.40
CA SER A 202 3.40 26.87 -24.77
C SER A 202 4.56 26.31 -25.60
N ILE A 203 4.38 26.14 -26.90
CA ILE A 203 5.44 25.66 -27.81
C ILE A 203 6.57 26.68 -27.98
N PRO A 204 6.31 28.00 -28.20
CA PRO A 204 7.36 29.00 -28.18
C PRO A 204 8.20 28.98 -26.89
N LEU A 205 7.56 28.85 -25.72
CA LEU A 205 8.28 28.75 -24.46
C LEU A 205 9.13 27.47 -24.41
N ALA A 206 8.57 26.32 -24.77
CA ALA A 206 9.29 25.06 -24.78
C ALA A 206 10.51 25.08 -25.75
N GLN A 207 10.36 25.67 -26.94
CA GLN A 207 11.48 25.85 -27.89
C GLN A 207 12.58 26.70 -27.27
N LYS A 208 12.23 27.80 -26.58
CA LYS A 208 13.21 28.64 -25.86
C LYS A 208 13.91 27.88 -24.75
N LEU A 209 13.20 27.05 -24.00
CA LEU A 209 13.77 26.21 -22.96
C LEU A 209 14.74 25.15 -23.55
N MET A 210 14.42 24.57 -24.71
CA MET A 210 15.32 23.64 -25.40
C MET A 210 16.59 24.33 -25.94
N GLU A 211 16.46 25.57 -26.42
CA GLU A 211 17.62 26.40 -26.78
C GLU A 211 18.54 26.61 -25.58
N MET A 212 17.97 27.01 -24.42
CA MET A 212 18.72 27.25 -23.19
C MET A 212 19.38 25.96 -22.68
N SER A 213 18.67 24.83 -22.73
CA SER A 213 19.20 23.50 -22.41
C SER A 213 20.44 23.17 -23.25
N LYS A 214 20.37 23.40 -24.56
CA LYS A 214 21.48 23.17 -25.48
C LYS A 214 22.67 24.10 -25.18
N GLN A 215 22.42 25.36 -24.88
CA GLN A 215 23.46 26.35 -24.53
C GLN A 215 24.17 26.00 -23.22
N ALA A 216 23.40 25.56 -22.20
CA ALA A 216 23.93 25.19 -20.90
C ALA A 216 24.56 23.79 -20.86
N GLY A 217 24.29 22.93 -21.86
CA GLY A 217 24.70 21.52 -21.84
C GLY A 217 24.02 20.72 -20.72
N MET A 218 22.87 21.17 -20.23
CA MET A 218 22.10 20.55 -19.15
C MET A 218 20.65 20.32 -19.59
N PRO A 219 19.99 19.24 -19.14
CA PRO A 219 18.57 19.00 -19.40
C PRO A 219 17.70 20.14 -18.83
N VAL A 220 16.67 20.51 -19.60
CA VAL A 220 15.50 21.24 -19.12
C VAL A 220 14.30 20.36 -19.39
N LYS A 221 13.71 19.81 -18.32
CA LYS A 221 12.59 18.89 -18.41
C LYS A 221 11.26 19.63 -18.40
N ILE A 222 10.24 19.06 -19.00
CA ILE A 222 8.89 19.64 -19.05
C ILE A 222 7.88 18.60 -18.57
N ARG A 223 7.06 18.99 -17.60
CA ARG A 223 5.89 18.24 -17.17
C ARG A 223 4.63 18.89 -17.70
N LEU A 224 3.88 18.17 -18.51
CA LEU A 224 2.61 18.59 -19.08
C LEU A 224 1.50 18.33 -18.06
N CYS A 225 0.90 19.38 -17.51
CA CYS A 225 -0.05 19.25 -16.41
C CYS A 225 -1.49 19.48 -16.89
N ASP A 226 -2.26 18.40 -17.00
CA ASP A 226 -3.73 18.43 -17.14
C ASP A 226 -4.36 18.75 -15.78
N THR A 227 -4.14 19.99 -15.34
CA THR A 227 -4.46 20.47 -13.99
C THR A 227 -5.92 20.29 -13.62
N MET A 228 -6.82 20.41 -14.59
CA MET A 228 -8.27 20.37 -14.39
C MET A 228 -8.90 19.05 -14.90
N GLY A 229 -8.09 18.08 -15.30
CA GLY A 229 -8.57 16.81 -15.82
C GLY A 229 -9.39 16.92 -17.12
N TYR A 230 -9.15 17.97 -17.92
CA TYR A 230 -9.88 18.23 -19.16
C TYR A 230 -9.34 17.49 -20.38
N GLY A 231 -8.18 16.88 -20.29
CA GLY A 231 -7.58 16.07 -21.35
C GLY A 231 -8.50 14.96 -21.82
N VAL A 232 -8.41 14.62 -23.09
CA VAL A 232 -9.18 13.50 -23.67
C VAL A 232 -8.27 12.63 -24.55
N PRO A 233 -8.39 11.30 -24.45
CA PRO A 233 -7.56 10.35 -25.21
C PRO A 233 -8.16 10.02 -26.58
N TYR A 234 -9.19 10.76 -27.04
CA TYR A 234 -9.94 10.37 -28.23
C TYR A 234 -9.16 10.68 -29.49
N PRO A 235 -8.99 9.71 -30.41
CA PRO A 235 -8.39 9.96 -31.72
C PRO A 235 -9.09 11.10 -32.44
N GLY A 236 -8.29 11.99 -33.05
CA GLY A 236 -8.82 13.16 -33.76
C GLY A 236 -9.27 14.33 -32.87
N ALA A 237 -9.27 14.19 -31.55
CA ALA A 237 -9.52 15.33 -30.67
C ALA A 237 -8.42 16.37 -30.80
N THR A 238 -8.79 17.64 -30.98
CA THR A 238 -7.82 18.72 -31.20
C THR A 238 -7.31 19.36 -29.90
N ALA A 239 -6.20 20.12 -30.01
CA ALA A 239 -5.76 20.99 -28.93
C ALA A 239 -6.85 22.04 -28.61
N PRO A 240 -6.94 22.52 -27.36
CA PRO A 240 -6.02 22.21 -26.27
C PRO A 240 -6.33 20.95 -25.46
N ARG A 241 -7.38 20.16 -25.81
CA ARG A 241 -7.82 19.01 -25.01
C ARG A 241 -7.27 17.66 -25.47
N GLY A 242 -6.89 17.49 -26.73
CA GLY A 242 -6.40 16.23 -27.30
C GLY A 242 -5.01 15.86 -26.79
N VAL A 243 -4.89 14.85 -25.92
CA VAL A 243 -3.62 14.41 -25.30
C VAL A 243 -2.59 14.07 -26.36
N ALA A 244 -2.93 13.22 -27.35
CA ALA A 244 -2.03 12.84 -28.43
C ALA A 244 -1.42 14.06 -29.15
N LYS A 245 -2.23 15.09 -29.42
CA LYS A 245 -1.77 16.29 -30.12
C LYS A 245 -0.88 17.20 -29.28
N ILE A 246 -1.19 17.32 -27.99
CA ILE A 246 -0.31 18.03 -27.06
C ILE A 246 1.05 17.32 -26.99
N CYS A 247 1.08 16.03 -26.75
CA CYS A 247 2.31 15.25 -26.66
C CYS A 247 3.13 15.35 -27.95
N HIS A 248 2.48 15.17 -29.11
CA HIS A 248 3.13 15.28 -30.40
C HIS A 248 3.75 16.68 -30.64
N ALA A 249 3.04 17.75 -30.29
CA ALA A 249 3.55 19.12 -30.44
C ALA A 249 4.81 19.36 -29.60
N PHE A 250 4.83 18.93 -28.35
CA PHE A 250 6.02 19.04 -27.50
C PHE A 250 7.18 18.19 -28.01
N ARG A 251 6.88 16.97 -28.47
CA ARG A 251 7.89 16.03 -28.98
C ARG A 251 8.52 16.51 -30.28
N HIS A 252 7.69 16.95 -31.23
CA HIS A 252 8.12 17.17 -32.63
C HIS A 252 8.19 18.66 -33.00
N ASP A 253 7.28 19.51 -32.51
CA ASP A 253 7.31 20.94 -32.83
C ASP A 253 8.21 21.71 -31.86
N ALA A 254 8.22 21.36 -30.57
CA ALA A 254 9.15 21.94 -29.61
C ALA A 254 10.51 21.22 -29.56
N GLY A 255 10.61 19.98 -30.04
CA GLY A 255 11.83 19.20 -30.05
C GLY A 255 12.29 18.69 -28.68
N VAL A 256 11.36 18.50 -27.75
CA VAL A 256 11.70 18.02 -26.40
C VAL A 256 11.97 16.51 -26.44
N PRO A 257 13.11 16.02 -25.92
CA PRO A 257 13.37 14.57 -25.81
C PRO A 257 12.30 13.86 -24.99
N SER A 258 11.95 12.62 -25.38
CA SER A 258 10.94 11.82 -24.67
C SER A 258 11.22 11.68 -23.19
N GLU A 259 12.45 11.40 -22.81
CA GLU A 259 12.91 11.19 -21.45
C GLU A 259 12.90 12.46 -20.58
N TRP A 260 12.67 13.61 -21.18
CA TRP A 260 12.51 14.91 -20.50
C TRP A 260 11.05 15.37 -20.43
N LEU A 261 10.14 14.57 -21.01
CA LEU A 261 8.70 14.83 -20.94
C LEU A 261 8.03 13.94 -19.90
N GLU A 262 7.17 14.56 -19.09
CA GLU A 262 6.27 13.90 -18.16
C GLU A 262 4.83 14.36 -18.38
N TRP A 263 3.88 13.46 -18.15
CA TRP A 263 2.47 13.79 -18.07
C TRP A 263 1.99 13.72 -16.62
N HIS A 264 1.30 14.76 -16.18
CA HIS A 264 0.63 14.83 -14.90
C HIS A 264 -0.84 15.19 -15.12
N GLY A 265 -1.77 14.45 -14.53
CA GLY A 265 -3.19 14.71 -14.71
C GLY A 265 -3.98 14.49 -13.44
N HIS A 266 -5.17 15.14 -13.41
CA HIS A 266 -6.18 14.92 -12.39
C HIS A 266 -7.39 14.16 -12.94
N ASN A 267 -8.21 13.56 -12.05
CA ASN A 267 -9.25 12.60 -12.42
C ASN A 267 -10.66 13.20 -12.48
N ASP A 268 -10.76 14.51 -12.67
CA ASP A 268 -12.05 15.22 -12.61
C ASP A 268 -13.10 14.69 -13.60
N PHE A 269 -12.67 14.10 -14.71
CA PHE A 269 -13.54 13.48 -15.72
C PHE A 269 -13.33 11.97 -15.87
N HIS A 270 -12.81 11.28 -14.85
CA HIS A 270 -12.56 9.82 -14.84
C HIS A 270 -11.67 9.33 -16.01
N LYS A 271 -10.68 10.13 -16.45
CA LYS A 271 -9.83 9.81 -17.60
C LYS A 271 -8.34 9.82 -17.29
N VAL A 272 -7.96 10.09 -16.07
CA VAL A 272 -6.54 10.33 -15.73
C VAL A 272 -5.65 9.16 -16.14
N LEU A 273 -6.04 7.92 -15.86
CA LEU A 273 -5.25 6.73 -16.19
C LEU A 273 -5.07 6.61 -17.71
N VAL A 274 -6.18 6.65 -18.44
CA VAL A 274 -6.17 6.52 -19.91
C VAL A 274 -5.42 7.68 -20.57
N ASN A 275 -5.58 8.91 -20.09
CA ASN A 275 -4.82 10.07 -20.59
C ASN A 275 -3.31 9.91 -20.36
N THR A 276 -2.91 9.34 -19.24
CA THR A 276 -1.49 9.11 -18.91
C THR A 276 -0.90 8.00 -19.79
N THR A 277 -1.65 6.92 -20.02
CA THR A 277 -1.28 5.86 -20.97
C THR A 277 -1.18 6.42 -22.41
N GLU A 278 -2.15 7.25 -22.82
CA GLU A 278 -2.13 7.92 -24.13
C GLU A 278 -0.89 8.81 -24.31
N ALA A 279 -0.45 9.50 -23.25
CA ALA A 279 0.78 10.28 -23.29
C ALA A 279 2.02 9.40 -23.51
N TRP A 280 2.11 8.23 -22.85
CA TRP A 280 3.15 7.24 -23.09
C TRP A 280 3.18 6.79 -24.56
N LEU A 281 2.00 6.50 -25.12
CA LEU A 281 1.90 6.05 -26.52
C LEU A 281 2.28 7.15 -27.52
N HIS A 282 2.31 8.42 -27.13
CA HIS A 282 2.60 9.56 -27.99
C HIS A 282 3.86 10.36 -27.60
N GLY A 283 4.88 9.67 -27.06
CA GLY A 283 6.23 10.21 -26.96
C GLY A 283 6.60 10.84 -25.62
N VAL A 284 5.74 10.77 -24.62
CA VAL A 284 6.06 11.20 -23.25
C VAL A 284 6.55 10.01 -22.44
N ALA A 285 7.78 10.03 -21.93
CA ALA A 285 8.34 8.87 -21.24
C ALA A 285 7.91 8.80 -19.76
N GLY A 286 7.70 9.94 -19.10
CA GLY A 286 7.36 10.02 -17.68
C GLY A 286 5.86 10.07 -17.41
N ALA A 287 5.35 9.22 -16.51
CA ALA A 287 4.02 9.30 -15.93
C ALA A 287 4.13 9.81 -14.50
N ASN A 288 3.58 10.98 -14.20
CA ASN A 288 3.57 11.50 -12.84
C ASN A 288 2.31 11.03 -12.10
N CYS A 289 2.52 10.20 -11.09
CA CYS A 289 1.48 9.46 -10.38
C CYS A 289 1.57 9.69 -8.87
N ALA A 290 0.51 9.32 -8.16
CA ALA A 290 0.53 9.21 -6.71
C ALA A 290 -0.05 7.87 -6.29
N LEU A 291 0.41 7.34 -5.16
CA LEU A 291 -0.16 6.13 -4.59
C LEU A 291 -1.67 6.28 -4.44
N PHE A 292 -2.40 5.28 -4.94
CA PHE A 292 -3.87 5.20 -4.85
C PHE A 292 -4.60 6.41 -5.44
N GLY A 293 -3.94 7.11 -6.37
CA GLY A 293 -4.50 8.31 -6.96
C GLY A 293 -4.67 9.48 -5.99
N LEU A 294 -3.94 9.51 -4.88
CA LEU A 294 -3.99 10.64 -3.94
C LEU A 294 -3.67 11.94 -4.64
N GLY A 295 -4.45 12.99 -4.37
CA GLY A 295 -4.26 14.30 -4.97
C GLY A 295 -5.47 15.20 -4.79
N GLU A 296 -5.30 16.47 -5.13
CA GLU A 296 -6.36 17.45 -4.98
C GLU A 296 -7.65 17.07 -5.73
N ARG A 297 -8.80 17.51 -5.22
CA ARG A 297 -10.15 17.29 -5.76
C ARG A 297 -10.47 15.80 -5.95
N THR A 298 -10.35 15.29 -7.17
CA THR A 298 -10.68 13.91 -7.56
C THR A 298 -9.48 12.99 -7.66
N GLY A 299 -8.29 13.51 -7.33
CA GLY A 299 -7.04 12.78 -7.25
C GLY A 299 -6.20 12.81 -8.54
N ASN A 300 -5.02 12.23 -8.43
CA ASN A 300 -4.00 12.08 -9.47
C ASN A 300 -4.13 10.74 -10.21
N CYS A 301 -3.22 10.51 -11.16
CA CYS A 301 -3.06 9.20 -11.77
C CYS A 301 -2.59 8.19 -10.71
N PRO A 302 -3.28 7.03 -10.53
CA PRO A 302 -2.89 6.04 -9.54
C PRO A 302 -1.63 5.28 -9.96
N THR A 303 -0.63 5.23 -9.08
CA THR A 303 0.65 4.56 -9.34
C THR A 303 0.46 3.08 -9.65
N GLU A 304 -0.37 2.37 -8.88
CA GLU A 304 -0.68 0.96 -9.08
C GLU A 304 -1.36 0.73 -10.43
N GLY A 305 -2.26 1.63 -10.85
CA GLY A 305 -2.88 1.56 -12.16
C GLY A 305 -1.86 1.64 -13.30
N MET A 306 -0.92 2.60 -13.24
CA MET A 306 0.13 2.75 -14.25
C MET A 306 1.16 1.62 -14.24
N ILE A 307 1.40 0.98 -13.10
CA ILE A 307 2.22 -0.24 -13.05
C ILE A 307 1.56 -1.37 -13.84
N PHE A 308 0.25 -1.59 -13.68
CA PHE A 308 -0.46 -2.59 -14.47
C PHE A 308 -0.57 -2.22 -15.96
N GLU A 309 -0.73 -0.94 -16.31
CA GLU A 309 -0.61 -0.46 -17.70
C GLU A 309 0.77 -0.77 -18.27
N TYR A 310 1.85 -0.51 -17.52
CA TYR A 310 3.21 -0.86 -17.93
C TYR A 310 3.36 -2.37 -18.18
N LEU A 311 2.90 -3.21 -17.26
CA LEU A 311 2.98 -4.67 -17.41
C LEU A 311 2.20 -5.15 -18.64
N SER A 312 1.04 -4.55 -18.91
CA SER A 312 0.19 -4.87 -20.07
C SER A 312 0.84 -4.46 -21.40
N LEU A 313 1.51 -3.30 -21.44
CA LEU A 313 2.13 -2.78 -22.67
C LEU A 313 3.46 -3.45 -22.98
N TYR A 314 4.28 -3.75 -21.99
CA TYR A 314 5.66 -4.22 -22.17
C TYR A 314 5.87 -5.71 -21.91
N GLY A 315 4.95 -6.38 -21.23
CA GLY A 315 4.96 -7.83 -21.02
C GLY A 315 6.09 -8.38 -20.12
N ASN A 316 6.84 -7.51 -19.44
CA ASN A 316 7.86 -7.92 -18.48
C ASN A 316 7.78 -7.07 -17.21
N ASN A 317 8.11 -7.69 -16.07
CA ASN A 317 7.93 -7.01 -14.78
C ASN A 317 9.11 -6.10 -14.37
N MET A 318 10.20 -6.06 -15.13
CA MET A 318 11.38 -5.22 -14.83
C MET A 318 11.91 -5.32 -13.39
N GLY A 319 11.58 -6.39 -12.67
CA GLY A 319 11.88 -6.56 -11.25
C GLY A 319 10.89 -5.83 -10.31
N ILE A 320 9.74 -5.41 -10.82
CA ILE A 320 8.65 -4.81 -10.02
C ILE A 320 8.08 -5.89 -9.09
N ASP A 321 7.96 -5.58 -7.81
CA ASP A 321 7.26 -6.41 -6.84
C ASP A 321 5.84 -5.87 -6.59
N THR A 322 4.89 -6.34 -7.36
CA THR A 322 3.50 -5.87 -7.29
C THR A 322 2.77 -6.28 -6.00
N THR A 323 3.30 -7.25 -5.24
CA THR A 323 2.72 -7.65 -3.94
C THR A 323 2.80 -6.52 -2.92
N VAL A 324 3.78 -5.63 -3.07
CA VAL A 324 3.94 -4.42 -2.23
C VAL A 324 2.77 -3.46 -2.33
N ILE A 325 1.97 -3.52 -3.41
CA ILE A 325 0.74 -2.72 -3.52
C ILE A 325 -0.23 -3.08 -2.37
N THR A 326 -0.33 -4.35 -2.02
CA THR A 326 -1.14 -4.79 -0.88
C THR A 326 -0.51 -4.38 0.46
N GLU A 327 0.81 -4.47 0.61
CA GLU A 327 1.52 -3.98 1.80
C GLU A 327 1.28 -2.47 2.01
N LEU A 328 1.36 -1.68 0.94
CA LEU A 328 1.05 -0.25 0.96
C LEU A 328 -0.41 0.02 1.37
N LYS A 329 -1.36 -0.71 0.79
CA LYS A 329 -2.78 -0.61 1.17
C LYS A 329 -2.96 -0.87 2.66
N GLU A 330 -2.39 -1.95 3.19
CA GLU A 330 -2.47 -2.29 4.61
C GLU A 330 -1.82 -1.22 5.50
N TYR A 331 -0.67 -0.69 5.08
CA TYR A 331 -0.01 0.41 5.79
C TYR A 331 -0.90 1.64 5.88
N PHE A 332 -1.54 2.02 4.76
CA PHE A 332 -2.45 3.16 4.72
C PHE A 332 -3.68 2.97 5.62
N GLU A 333 -4.23 1.76 5.68
CA GLU A 333 -5.37 1.47 6.55
C GLU A 333 -4.97 1.46 8.02
N LYS A 334 -3.89 0.77 8.39
CA LYS A 334 -3.47 0.59 9.78
C LYS A 334 -2.83 1.83 10.40
N GLU A 335 -1.90 2.46 9.66
CA GLU A 335 -1.07 3.55 10.19
C GLU A 335 -1.62 4.96 9.87
N LEU A 336 -2.45 5.08 8.84
CA LEU A 336 -3.02 6.35 8.44
C LEU A 336 -4.55 6.41 8.62
N GLY A 337 -5.20 5.31 8.97
CA GLY A 337 -6.66 5.25 9.09
C GLY A 337 -7.39 5.53 7.77
N HIS A 338 -6.71 5.34 6.63
CA HIS A 338 -7.30 5.61 5.32
C HIS A 338 -8.32 4.51 4.98
N VAL A 339 -9.49 4.91 4.48
CA VAL A 339 -10.55 3.98 4.08
C VAL A 339 -10.65 3.97 2.56
N PHE A 340 -10.35 2.84 1.96
CA PHE A 340 -10.50 2.65 0.53
C PHE A 340 -11.94 2.24 0.16
N PRO A 341 -12.48 2.69 -1.00
CA PRO A 341 -13.70 2.11 -1.55
C PRO A 341 -13.52 0.60 -1.75
N ARG A 342 -14.49 -0.19 -1.29
CA ARG A 342 -14.40 -1.65 -1.38
C ARG A 342 -14.20 -2.19 -2.81
N ASN A 343 -14.70 -1.47 -3.81
CA ASN A 343 -14.58 -1.79 -5.24
C ASN A 343 -13.42 -1.05 -5.94
N TYR A 344 -12.48 -0.48 -5.20
CA TYR A 344 -11.32 0.18 -5.80
C TYR A 344 -10.46 -0.86 -6.56
N PRO A 345 -10.05 -0.58 -7.81
CA PRO A 345 -9.25 -1.52 -8.59
C PRO A 345 -7.96 -1.96 -7.85
N PHE A 346 -7.64 -3.24 -7.92
CA PHE A 346 -6.46 -3.91 -7.34
C PHE A 346 -6.40 -3.97 -5.82
N ILE A 347 -6.89 -2.97 -5.08
CA ILE A 347 -6.70 -2.86 -3.62
C ILE A 347 -7.98 -2.95 -2.80
N GLY A 348 -9.15 -2.62 -3.36
CA GLY A 348 -10.43 -2.68 -2.65
C GLY A 348 -10.74 -4.11 -2.17
N ASP A 349 -11.44 -4.26 -1.06
CA ASP A 349 -11.73 -5.58 -0.49
C ASP A 349 -12.57 -6.46 -1.43
N ASP A 350 -13.37 -5.84 -2.28
CA ASP A 350 -14.26 -6.52 -3.23
C ASP A 350 -13.69 -6.59 -4.67
N PHE A 351 -12.48 -6.11 -4.94
CA PHE A 351 -11.96 -5.96 -6.30
C PHE A 351 -11.90 -7.29 -7.08
N ASN A 352 -11.51 -8.39 -6.40
CA ASN A 352 -11.45 -9.74 -6.96
C ASN A 352 -12.48 -10.68 -6.30
N THR A 353 -13.58 -10.11 -5.81
CA THR A 353 -14.63 -10.84 -5.07
C THR A 353 -15.91 -10.89 -5.90
N THR A 354 -16.46 -12.09 -6.09
CA THR A 354 -17.75 -12.29 -6.74
C THR A 354 -18.88 -12.42 -5.71
N LYS A 355 -20.09 -11.98 -6.08
CA LYS A 355 -21.28 -12.03 -5.20
C LYS A 355 -22.40 -12.92 -5.75
N ALA A 356 -22.40 -13.20 -7.04
CA ALA A 356 -23.45 -14.00 -7.68
C ALA A 356 -23.15 -15.50 -7.59
N GLY A 357 -24.16 -16.30 -7.27
CA GLY A 357 -24.01 -17.76 -7.12
C GLY A 357 -23.47 -18.47 -8.36
N ILE A 358 -23.85 -18.01 -9.56
CA ILE A 358 -23.33 -18.56 -10.82
C ILE A 358 -21.84 -18.25 -11.00
N HIS A 359 -21.40 -17.07 -10.56
CA HIS A 359 -19.99 -16.70 -10.59
C HIS A 359 -19.19 -17.48 -9.53
N ALA A 360 -19.75 -17.63 -8.33
CA ALA A 360 -19.15 -18.46 -7.29
C ALA A 360 -18.97 -19.93 -7.73
N ASP A 361 -19.98 -20.49 -8.41
CA ASP A 361 -19.88 -21.86 -8.98
C ASP A 361 -18.81 -21.97 -10.07
N GLY A 362 -18.63 -20.90 -10.87
CA GLY A 362 -17.53 -20.79 -11.84
C GLY A 362 -16.16 -20.76 -11.17
N MET A 363 -15.99 -19.90 -10.16
CA MET A 363 -14.74 -19.78 -9.39
C MET A 363 -14.31 -21.10 -8.73
N VAL A 364 -15.27 -21.87 -8.18
CA VAL A 364 -15.00 -23.21 -7.59
C VAL A 364 -14.49 -24.20 -8.63
N LYS A 365 -14.96 -24.09 -9.87
CA LYS A 365 -14.53 -24.98 -10.97
C LYS A 365 -13.16 -24.61 -11.52
N ASN A 366 -12.95 -23.34 -11.77
CA ASN A 366 -11.68 -22.75 -12.19
C ASN A 366 -11.74 -21.25 -11.96
N GLU A 367 -10.79 -20.70 -11.18
CA GLU A 367 -10.77 -19.28 -10.85
C GLU A 367 -10.55 -18.37 -12.07
N GLU A 368 -9.86 -18.86 -13.13
CA GLU A 368 -9.63 -18.10 -14.37
C GLU A 368 -10.93 -17.68 -15.09
N ILE A 369 -12.07 -18.31 -14.75
CA ILE A 369 -13.37 -17.95 -15.32
C ILE A 369 -13.75 -16.50 -14.96
N TYR A 370 -13.38 -16.04 -13.76
CA TYR A 370 -13.72 -14.70 -13.26
C TYR A 370 -12.53 -13.92 -12.69
N ASN A 371 -11.32 -14.46 -12.81
CA ASN A 371 -10.08 -13.84 -12.36
C ASN A 371 -9.07 -13.88 -13.52
N VAL A 372 -8.91 -12.76 -14.23
CA VAL A 372 -8.16 -12.71 -15.51
C VAL A 372 -6.64 -12.82 -15.37
N PHE A 373 -6.12 -12.75 -14.16
CA PHE A 373 -4.73 -13.00 -13.82
C PHE A 373 -4.62 -13.53 -12.39
N ASP A 374 -3.51 -14.18 -12.05
CA ASP A 374 -3.25 -14.71 -10.72
C ASP A 374 -3.04 -13.58 -9.70
N THR A 375 -4.11 -13.24 -8.97
CA THR A 375 -4.09 -12.18 -7.95
C THR A 375 -3.36 -12.60 -6.67
N VAL A 376 -3.15 -13.91 -6.44
CA VAL A 376 -2.31 -14.39 -5.34
C VAL A 376 -0.85 -14.09 -5.65
N SER A 377 -0.37 -14.50 -6.82
CA SER A 377 1.01 -14.30 -7.25
C SER A 377 1.38 -12.82 -7.39
N LEU A 378 0.50 -12.01 -8.00
CA LEU A 378 0.80 -10.61 -8.33
C LEU A 378 0.45 -9.61 -7.23
N LEU A 379 -0.49 -9.92 -6.34
CA LEU A 379 -0.98 -8.96 -5.33
C LEU A 379 -1.02 -9.55 -3.92
N ASN A 380 -0.64 -10.82 -3.75
CA ASN A 380 -0.83 -11.56 -2.49
C ASN A 380 -2.29 -11.52 -2.01
N ARG A 381 -3.25 -11.64 -2.95
CA ARG A 381 -4.69 -11.53 -2.68
C ARG A 381 -5.47 -12.67 -3.32
N ALA A 382 -5.93 -13.59 -2.49
CA ALA A 382 -6.77 -14.68 -2.98
C ALA A 382 -8.13 -14.17 -3.47
N PRO A 383 -8.67 -14.74 -4.57
CA PRO A 383 -10.03 -14.47 -5.01
C PRO A 383 -11.04 -14.78 -3.91
N GLY A 384 -12.09 -14.00 -3.84
CA GLY A 384 -13.12 -14.11 -2.82
C GLY A 384 -14.52 -14.36 -3.37
N VAL A 385 -15.36 -14.90 -2.50
CA VAL A 385 -16.82 -14.97 -2.72
C VAL A 385 -17.48 -14.28 -1.53
N SER A 386 -18.14 -13.15 -1.80
CA SER A 386 -18.90 -12.44 -0.77
C SER A 386 -20.24 -13.15 -0.53
N ILE A 387 -20.55 -13.40 0.72
CA ILE A 387 -21.76 -14.15 1.09
C ILE A 387 -22.96 -13.19 1.22
N THR A 388 -23.96 -13.43 0.36
CA THR A 388 -25.23 -12.70 0.33
C THR A 388 -26.37 -13.66 -0.02
N ASP A 389 -27.62 -13.18 -0.01
CA ASP A 389 -28.80 -13.94 -0.49
C ASP A 389 -28.68 -14.37 -1.97
N LYS A 390 -27.82 -13.73 -2.76
CA LYS A 390 -27.59 -14.04 -4.18
C LYS A 390 -26.45 -15.04 -4.43
N THR A 391 -25.68 -15.37 -3.40
CA THR A 391 -24.49 -16.21 -3.54
C THR A 391 -24.83 -17.69 -3.75
N GLY A 392 -25.99 -18.12 -3.26
CA GLY A 392 -26.44 -19.51 -3.33
C GLY A 392 -25.60 -20.46 -2.48
N THR A 393 -25.96 -21.74 -2.52
CA THR A 393 -25.22 -22.81 -1.82
C THR A 393 -23.80 -23.02 -2.36
N ALA A 394 -23.53 -22.55 -3.61
CA ALA A 394 -22.19 -22.63 -4.20
C ALA A 394 -21.20 -21.70 -3.47
N GLY A 395 -21.62 -20.48 -3.15
CA GLY A 395 -20.77 -19.56 -2.37
C GLY A 395 -20.59 -20.02 -0.93
N VAL A 396 -21.63 -20.56 -0.30
CA VAL A 396 -21.54 -21.11 1.06
C VAL A 396 -20.49 -22.24 1.12
N ILE A 397 -20.57 -23.23 0.21
CA ILE A 397 -19.60 -24.32 0.22
C ILE A 397 -18.18 -23.88 -0.14
N HIS A 398 -18.05 -22.88 -1.02
CA HIS A 398 -16.75 -22.29 -1.33
C HIS A 398 -16.12 -21.65 -0.08
N TRP A 399 -16.90 -20.85 0.65
CA TRP A 399 -16.44 -20.24 1.90
C TRP A 399 -16.03 -21.31 2.92
N ILE A 400 -16.83 -22.39 3.05
CA ILE A 400 -16.53 -23.51 3.96
C ILE A 400 -15.22 -24.19 3.54
N PHE A 401 -15.00 -24.48 2.27
CA PHE A 401 -13.76 -25.12 1.80
C PHE A 401 -12.52 -24.27 2.01
N LYS A 402 -12.64 -22.97 1.82
CA LYS A 402 -11.55 -22.02 2.06
C LYS A 402 -11.13 -21.97 3.53
N ASN A 403 -12.09 -21.96 4.45
CA ASN A 403 -11.83 -21.78 5.87
C ASN A 403 -11.72 -23.12 6.63
N TYR A 404 -12.27 -24.20 6.07
CA TYR A 404 -12.25 -25.56 6.64
C TYR A 404 -11.89 -26.58 5.55
N PRO A 405 -10.61 -26.69 5.15
CA PRO A 405 -10.19 -27.58 4.04
C PRO A 405 -10.60 -29.05 4.23
N LYS A 406 -10.69 -29.53 5.49
CA LYS A 406 -11.18 -30.89 5.82
C LYS A 406 -12.60 -31.16 5.29
N ALA A 407 -13.43 -30.13 5.11
CA ALA A 407 -14.78 -30.27 4.59
C ALA A 407 -14.79 -30.91 3.17
N GLN A 408 -13.79 -30.60 2.36
CA GLN A 408 -13.64 -31.18 1.02
C GLN A 408 -13.32 -32.68 1.08
N SER A 409 -12.41 -33.09 1.96
CA SER A 409 -12.06 -34.52 2.15
C SER A 409 -13.19 -35.32 2.77
N LEU A 410 -14.11 -34.70 3.52
CA LEU A 410 -15.30 -35.30 4.07
C LEU A 410 -16.46 -35.45 3.04
N GLY A 411 -16.23 -35.01 1.79
CA GLY A 411 -17.18 -35.20 0.70
C GLY A 411 -18.37 -34.22 0.74
N PHE A 412 -18.27 -33.09 1.44
CA PHE A 412 -19.32 -32.08 1.41
C PHE A 412 -19.46 -31.47 0.01
N THR A 413 -20.67 -31.20 -0.36
CA THR A 413 -21.02 -30.59 -1.66
C THR A 413 -22.02 -29.45 -1.45
N LYS A 414 -22.22 -28.61 -2.47
CA LYS A 414 -23.26 -27.56 -2.44
C LYS A 414 -24.69 -28.08 -2.26
N LYS A 415 -24.93 -29.39 -2.42
CA LYS A 415 -26.22 -30.05 -2.19
C LYS A 415 -26.34 -30.68 -0.78
N HIS A 416 -25.31 -30.57 0.05
CA HIS A 416 -25.35 -31.12 1.38
C HIS A 416 -26.41 -30.43 2.25
N PRO A 417 -27.27 -31.19 3.01
CA PRO A 417 -28.37 -30.56 3.77
C PRO A 417 -27.95 -29.48 4.74
N LYS A 418 -26.79 -29.57 5.39
CA LYS A 418 -26.28 -28.55 6.30
C LYS A 418 -25.85 -27.28 5.55
N VAL A 419 -25.31 -27.39 4.33
CA VAL A 419 -24.98 -26.25 3.47
C VAL A 419 -26.25 -25.50 3.06
N ILE A 420 -27.32 -26.26 2.75
CA ILE A 420 -28.64 -25.67 2.46
C ILE A 420 -29.17 -24.91 3.67
N LYS A 421 -29.06 -25.48 4.90
CA LYS A 421 -29.50 -24.80 6.13
C LYS A 421 -28.74 -23.50 6.40
N VAL A 422 -27.44 -23.44 6.16
CA VAL A 422 -26.66 -22.19 6.26
C VAL A 422 -27.17 -21.19 5.24
N TYR A 423 -27.45 -21.62 4.01
CA TYR A 423 -27.99 -20.74 2.98
C TYR A 423 -29.40 -20.23 3.31
N ASP A 424 -30.26 -21.08 3.84
CA ASP A 424 -31.62 -20.70 4.28
C ASP A 424 -31.54 -19.65 5.40
N TRP A 425 -30.64 -19.82 6.37
CA TRP A 425 -30.37 -18.81 7.38
C TRP A 425 -29.92 -17.47 6.75
N ILE A 426 -29.00 -17.50 5.77
CA ILE A 426 -28.59 -16.29 5.06
C ILE A 426 -29.77 -15.58 4.41
N VAL A 427 -30.63 -16.33 3.68
CA VAL A 427 -31.82 -15.78 3.03
C VAL A 427 -32.76 -15.14 4.06
N GLU A 428 -32.93 -15.78 5.23
CA GLU A 428 -33.78 -15.28 6.31
C GLU A 428 -33.26 -13.93 6.87
N GLU A 429 -31.95 -13.77 7.05
CA GLU A 429 -31.34 -12.50 7.43
C GLU A 429 -31.71 -11.35 6.46
N TYR A 430 -31.69 -11.61 5.16
CA TYR A 430 -32.07 -10.62 4.15
C TYR A 430 -33.59 -10.38 4.10
N ASN A 431 -34.41 -11.39 4.34
CA ASN A 431 -35.86 -11.24 4.46
C ASN A 431 -36.23 -10.34 5.65
N HIS A 432 -35.42 -10.34 6.71
CA HIS A 432 -35.55 -9.44 7.86
C HIS A 432 -34.95 -8.05 7.66
N GLY A 433 -34.55 -7.69 6.42
CA GLY A 433 -34.13 -6.34 6.05
C GLY A 433 -32.62 -6.07 6.11
N ARG A 434 -31.80 -7.10 6.15
CA ARG A 434 -30.34 -6.95 6.06
C ARG A 434 -29.94 -6.35 4.71
N ILE A 435 -29.00 -5.38 4.74
CA ILE A 435 -28.45 -4.70 3.56
C ILE A 435 -26.94 -4.89 3.39
N THR A 436 -26.28 -5.57 4.34
CA THR A 436 -24.84 -5.85 4.31
C THR A 436 -24.56 -7.31 3.97
N SER A 437 -23.39 -7.62 3.39
CA SER A 437 -22.94 -9.02 3.25
C SER A 437 -22.81 -9.70 4.63
N ILE A 438 -22.92 -11.01 4.66
CA ILE A 438 -22.59 -11.80 5.85
C ILE A 438 -21.08 -11.75 6.03
N SER A 439 -20.63 -11.35 7.20
CA SER A 439 -19.21 -11.28 7.55
C SER A 439 -18.62 -12.67 7.81
N ASP A 440 -17.29 -12.79 7.74
CA ASP A 440 -16.59 -14.05 8.07
C ASP A 440 -16.89 -14.50 9.50
N GLN A 441 -16.99 -13.58 10.47
CA GLN A 441 -17.35 -13.90 11.86
C GLN A 441 -18.77 -14.48 11.98
N GLU A 442 -19.71 -13.97 11.22
CA GLU A 442 -21.08 -14.49 11.20
C GLU A 442 -21.15 -15.87 10.52
N MET A 443 -20.41 -16.03 9.40
CA MET A 443 -20.28 -17.32 8.73
C MET A 443 -19.62 -18.35 9.65
N GLU A 444 -18.60 -17.98 10.39
CA GLU A 444 -17.94 -18.85 11.37
C GLU A 444 -18.92 -19.30 12.46
N LYS A 445 -19.73 -18.39 13.00
CA LYS A 445 -20.80 -18.74 13.95
C LYS A 445 -21.82 -19.71 13.35
N ALA A 446 -22.24 -19.47 12.10
CA ALA A 446 -23.16 -20.37 11.40
C ALA A 446 -22.53 -21.75 11.18
N VAL A 447 -21.26 -21.81 10.75
CA VAL A 447 -20.55 -23.09 10.58
C VAL A 447 -20.38 -23.80 11.93
N ARG A 448 -20.02 -23.12 13.01
CA ARG A 448 -19.97 -23.72 14.36
C ARG A 448 -21.32 -24.32 14.78
N HIS A 449 -22.42 -23.69 14.40
CA HIS A 449 -23.75 -24.16 14.71
C HIS A 449 -24.19 -25.37 13.87
N TYR A 450 -24.01 -25.30 12.55
CA TYR A 450 -24.50 -26.32 11.61
C TYR A 450 -23.51 -27.45 11.36
N PHE A 451 -22.19 -27.21 11.53
CA PHE A 451 -21.10 -28.14 11.27
C PHE A 451 -20.16 -28.29 12.49
N PRO A 452 -20.67 -28.66 13.68
CA PRO A 452 -19.82 -28.79 14.86
C PRO A 452 -18.63 -29.74 14.65
N GLU A 453 -18.76 -30.73 13.75
CA GLU A 453 -17.70 -31.67 13.38
C GLU A 453 -16.51 -31.03 12.68
N LEU A 454 -16.69 -29.90 12.00
CA LEU A 454 -15.57 -29.17 11.38
C LEU A 454 -14.78 -28.36 12.39
N VAL A 455 -15.43 -27.87 13.42
CA VAL A 455 -14.84 -26.98 14.42
C VAL A 455 -14.19 -27.76 15.55
N HIS A 456 -14.88 -28.79 16.06
CA HIS A 456 -14.37 -29.58 17.17
C HIS A 456 -13.08 -30.33 16.85
N THR A 457 -12.90 -30.83 15.65
CA THR A 457 -11.70 -31.61 15.29
C THR A 457 -10.44 -30.71 15.34
N THR A 458 -10.49 -29.49 14.83
CA THR A 458 -9.35 -28.57 14.84
C THR A 458 -8.99 -28.12 16.26
N TYR A 459 -9.99 -27.82 17.10
CA TYR A 459 -9.77 -27.42 18.51
C TYR A 459 -9.18 -28.54 19.35
N ILE A 460 -9.69 -29.78 19.20
CA ILE A 460 -9.19 -30.94 19.94
C ILE A 460 -7.76 -31.28 19.53
N GLU A 461 -7.47 -31.33 18.22
CA GLU A 461 -6.11 -31.60 17.72
C GLU A 461 -5.11 -30.52 18.16
N LEU A 462 -5.51 -29.24 18.10
CA LEU A 462 -4.68 -28.13 18.56
C LEU A 462 -4.43 -28.23 20.08
N ARG A 463 -5.49 -28.48 20.87
CA ARG A 463 -5.38 -28.70 22.31
C ARG A 463 -4.46 -29.87 22.64
N GLU A 464 -4.59 -30.99 21.96
CA GLU A 464 -3.73 -32.18 22.16
C GLU A 464 -2.25 -31.88 21.85
N ARG A 465 -1.97 -31.21 20.74
CA ARG A 465 -0.59 -30.80 20.36
C ARG A 465 0.02 -29.80 21.36
N ILE A 466 -0.76 -28.83 21.81
CA ILE A 466 -0.36 -27.87 22.83
C ILE A 466 -0.09 -28.59 24.14
N SER A 467 -1.01 -29.48 24.56
CA SER A 467 -0.87 -30.26 25.79
C SER A 467 0.40 -31.10 25.78
N GLN A 468 0.67 -31.85 24.73
CA GLN A 468 1.87 -32.69 24.60
C GLN A 468 3.18 -31.86 24.65
N ARG A 469 3.20 -30.67 24.02
CA ARG A 469 4.37 -29.81 24.08
C ARG A 469 4.57 -29.23 25.47
N ALA A 470 3.50 -28.76 26.11
CA ALA A 470 3.55 -28.19 27.45
C ALA A 470 3.94 -29.25 28.50
N GLU A 471 3.40 -30.44 28.42
CA GLU A 471 3.74 -31.60 29.25
C GLU A 471 5.23 -31.94 29.16
N LYS A 472 5.77 -32.05 27.94
CA LYS A 472 7.20 -32.30 27.73
C LYS A 472 8.09 -31.21 28.37
N ILE A 473 7.74 -29.94 28.19
CA ILE A 473 8.51 -28.83 28.74
C ILE A 473 8.53 -28.87 30.27
N ILE A 474 7.36 -29.07 30.90
CA ILE A 474 7.28 -29.04 32.37
C ILE A 474 7.96 -30.25 33.00
N GLU A 475 7.86 -31.44 32.38
CA GLU A 475 8.55 -32.63 32.86
C GLU A 475 10.07 -32.49 32.77
N GLU A 476 10.60 -32.02 31.62
CA GLU A 476 12.01 -31.75 31.48
C GLU A 476 12.52 -30.70 32.49
N THR A 477 11.71 -29.68 32.76
CA THR A 477 12.02 -28.62 33.73
C THR A 477 12.04 -29.14 35.17
N SER A 478 11.07 -29.98 35.57
CA SER A 478 10.97 -30.52 36.93
C SER A 478 12.13 -31.45 37.29
N MET A 479 12.79 -32.03 36.28
CA MET A 479 13.95 -32.95 36.46
C MET A 479 15.28 -32.20 36.63
N MET A 480 15.32 -30.90 36.41
CA MET A 480 16.56 -30.11 36.55
C MET A 480 17.06 -30.10 38.01
N PRO A 481 18.35 -30.33 38.28
CA PRO A 481 18.91 -30.36 39.65
C PRO A 481 18.62 -29.08 40.43
N GLU A 482 18.60 -27.94 39.76
CA GLU A 482 18.35 -26.63 40.34
C GLU A 482 16.89 -26.48 40.80
N VAL A 483 15.95 -27.06 40.04
CA VAL A 483 14.52 -27.10 40.41
C VAL A 483 14.29 -28.08 41.56
N LYS A 484 14.94 -29.23 41.53
CA LYS A 484 14.88 -30.25 42.61
C LYS A 484 15.47 -29.75 43.92
N SER A 485 16.37 -28.77 43.91
CA SER A 485 16.95 -28.19 45.15
C SER A 485 15.91 -27.47 45.99
N LEU A 486 14.82 -26.99 45.38
CA LEU A 486 13.81 -26.09 45.96
C LEU A 486 14.39 -24.82 46.62
N ILE A 487 15.62 -24.46 46.25
CA ILE A 487 16.30 -23.26 46.72
C ILE A 487 16.09 -22.14 45.71
N PRO A 488 15.44 -21.01 46.07
CA PRO A 488 15.11 -19.94 45.14
C PRO A 488 16.33 -19.38 44.36
N SER A 489 17.47 -19.24 45.00
CA SER A 489 18.71 -18.75 44.37
C SER A 489 19.22 -19.66 43.24
N ASP A 490 18.86 -20.93 43.22
CA ASP A 490 19.31 -21.92 42.26
C ASP A 490 18.33 -22.00 41.07
N PHE A 491 17.00 -22.09 41.32
CA PHE A 491 16.02 -22.26 40.25
C PHE A 491 15.54 -20.96 39.60
N GLU A 492 15.45 -19.83 40.32
CA GLU A 492 14.93 -18.56 39.75
C GLU A 492 15.70 -18.10 38.50
N PRO A 493 17.05 -18.12 38.44
CA PRO A 493 17.77 -17.70 37.23
C PRO A 493 17.44 -18.60 36.02
N ILE A 494 17.35 -19.91 36.21
CA ILE A 494 17.11 -20.89 35.15
C ILE A 494 15.69 -20.79 34.64
N LEU A 495 14.72 -20.66 35.52
CA LEU A 495 13.31 -20.48 35.13
C LEU A 495 13.05 -19.15 34.45
N ASN A 496 13.78 -18.08 34.82
CA ASN A 496 13.75 -16.82 34.08
C ASN A 496 14.30 -16.96 32.65
N GLU A 497 15.41 -17.68 32.49
CA GLU A 497 15.95 -17.97 31.15
C GLU A 497 14.99 -18.81 30.31
N LEU A 498 14.33 -19.81 30.91
CA LEU A 498 13.33 -20.63 30.26
C LEU A 498 12.13 -19.79 29.81
N ALA A 499 11.59 -18.94 30.68
CA ALA A 499 10.48 -18.05 30.36
C ALA A 499 10.81 -17.07 29.22
N GLN A 500 12.06 -16.60 29.12
CA GLN A 500 12.50 -15.72 28.04
C GLN A 500 12.62 -16.42 26.67
N LYS A 501 12.81 -17.74 26.66
CA LYS A 501 12.94 -18.51 25.42
C LYS A 501 11.61 -18.89 24.78
N ASP A 502 10.53 -18.94 25.55
CA ASP A 502 9.20 -19.32 25.05
C ASP A 502 8.17 -18.24 25.45
N ILE A 503 7.73 -17.45 24.46
CA ILE A 503 6.81 -16.34 24.64
C ILE A 503 5.43 -16.77 25.19
N ALA A 504 5.05 -18.03 25.00
CA ALA A 504 3.76 -18.55 25.48
C ALA A 504 3.75 -18.80 27.00
N MET A 505 4.91 -18.95 27.66
CA MET A 505 5.00 -19.11 29.11
C MET A 505 4.79 -17.77 29.81
N LYS A 506 3.69 -17.61 30.53
CA LYS A 506 3.34 -16.34 31.19
C LYS A 506 3.66 -16.28 32.67
N LEU A 507 3.58 -17.41 33.35
CA LEU A 507 3.84 -17.51 34.76
C LEU A 507 4.44 -18.87 35.10
N ILE A 508 5.51 -18.92 35.88
CA ILE A 508 6.06 -20.14 36.45
C ILE A 508 6.10 -19.99 37.96
N SER A 509 5.60 -21.01 38.67
CA SER A 509 5.53 -21.06 40.14
C SER A 509 5.96 -22.41 40.65
N ILE A 510 6.65 -22.41 41.81
CA ILE A 510 6.99 -23.63 42.56
C ILE A 510 6.35 -23.55 43.94
N THR A 511 5.76 -24.67 44.39
CA THR A 511 5.23 -24.80 45.75
C THR A 511 5.93 -25.92 46.51
N ASN A 512 5.88 -25.87 47.84
CA ASN A 512 6.24 -27.01 48.66
C ASN A 512 5.07 -28.03 48.74
N ILE A 513 5.26 -29.11 49.50
CA ILE A 513 4.25 -30.17 49.70
C ILE A 513 2.98 -29.69 50.44
N ASP A 514 3.00 -28.55 51.10
CA ASP A 514 1.85 -27.97 51.79
C ASP A 514 1.08 -26.98 50.91
N GLY A 515 1.47 -26.79 49.63
CA GLY A 515 0.88 -25.85 48.70
C GLY A 515 1.36 -24.40 48.86
N LYS A 516 2.34 -24.15 49.73
CA LYS A 516 2.91 -22.81 49.91
C LYS A 516 3.96 -22.54 48.85
N LYS A 517 3.86 -21.38 48.25
CA LYS A 517 4.79 -20.94 47.20
C LYS A 517 6.22 -20.80 47.74
N ILE A 518 7.18 -21.25 46.92
CA ILE A 518 8.60 -21.09 47.16
C ILE A 518 9.18 -20.13 46.11
N GLY A 519 9.90 -19.10 46.55
CA GLY A 519 10.52 -18.12 45.67
C GLY A 519 9.55 -17.13 45.01
N LYS A 520 10.06 -16.37 44.04
CA LYS A 520 9.29 -15.35 43.31
C LYS A 520 8.49 -15.97 42.16
N ASN A 521 7.46 -15.25 41.70
CA ASN A 521 6.82 -15.55 40.46
C ASN A 521 7.77 -15.22 39.30
N ILE A 522 8.00 -16.17 38.42
CA ILE A 522 8.73 -15.94 37.17
C ILE A 522 7.70 -15.57 36.12
N THR A 523 7.79 -14.35 35.56
CA THR A 523 6.78 -13.84 34.64
C THR A 523 7.41 -12.95 33.57
N GLN A 524 6.79 -12.92 32.38
CA GLN A 524 7.11 -12.02 31.27
C GLN A 524 6.21 -10.76 31.22
N LEU A 525 5.37 -10.53 32.22
CA LEU A 525 4.45 -9.39 32.22
C LEU A 525 5.20 -8.06 32.30
N CYS A 526 4.63 -7.02 31.64
CA CYS A 526 5.25 -5.69 31.53
C CYS A 526 5.53 -4.99 32.87
N ASP A 527 4.84 -5.38 33.95
CA ASP A 527 5.05 -4.88 35.30
C ASP A 527 5.60 -5.98 36.24
N GLN A 528 6.67 -6.61 35.77
CA GLN A 528 7.31 -7.75 36.39
C GLN A 528 7.63 -7.52 37.87
N LYS A 529 8.14 -6.33 38.21
CA LYS A 529 8.58 -5.98 39.56
C LYS A 529 7.42 -5.90 40.57
N ALA A 530 6.29 -5.33 40.18
CA ALA A 530 5.09 -5.22 41.04
C ALA A 530 4.45 -6.59 41.27
N TYR A 531 4.61 -7.52 40.33
CA TYR A 531 4.04 -8.86 40.39
C TYR A 531 4.92 -9.84 41.18
N GLU A 532 6.25 -9.71 41.05
CA GLU A 532 7.21 -10.50 41.80
C GLU A 532 7.11 -10.25 43.32
N GLU A 533 6.89 -9.00 43.73
CA GLU A 533 6.85 -8.60 45.13
C GLU A 533 5.49 -8.84 45.85
N LYS A 534 4.39 -8.88 45.07
CA LYS A 534 3.02 -8.84 45.62
C LYS A 534 2.51 -10.19 46.13
N MET A 535 3.17 -11.30 45.85
CA MET A 535 2.64 -12.67 46.02
C MET A 535 3.64 -13.64 46.69
N LEU A 536 4.52 -13.15 47.57
CA LEU A 536 5.56 -13.97 48.19
C LEU A 536 5.04 -15.04 49.19
N ASP A 537 3.82 -14.91 49.73
CA ASP A 537 3.26 -15.81 50.75
C ASP A 537 1.93 -16.46 50.30
N GLU A 538 1.72 -16.75 49.03
CA GLU A 538 0.49 -17.37 48.55
C GLU A 538 0.40 -18.87 48.88
N ASP A 539 -0.80 -19.26 49.30
CA ASP A 539 -1.22 -20.63 49.56
C ASP A 539 -2.07 -21.13 48.37
N PHE A 540 -1.60 -22.15 47.70
CA PHE A 540 -2.25 -22.79 46.54
C PHE A 540 -2.78 -24.18 46.83
N SER A 541 -2.84 -24.57 48.11
CA SER A 541 -3.28 -25.89 48.54
C SER A 541 -4.73 -26.26 48.15
N ASP A 542 -5.55 -25.26 47.80
CA ASP A 542 -6.94 -25.43 47.32
C ASP A 542 -7.04 -25.45 45.76
N ARG A 543 -5.96 -25.33 45.05
CA ARG A 543 -5.96 -25.27 43.58
C ARG A 543 -5.91 -26.66 42.98
N GLU A 544 -6.72 -26.87 41.92
CA GLU A 544 -6.77 -28.14 41.17
C GLU A 544 -5.38 -28.55 40.66
N TRP A 545 -4.64 -27.59 40.05
CA TRP A 545 -3.30 -27.80 39.56
C TRP A 545 -2.25 -28.17 40.62
N PHE A 546 -2.54 -27.95 41.93
CA PHE A 546 -1.74 -28.47 43.05
C PHE A 546 -2.24 -29.83 43.53
N ILE A 547 -3.57 -29.96 43.69
CA ILE A 547 -4.21 -31.11 44.33
C ILE A 547 -4.02 -32.37 43.48
N GLU A 548 -4.26 -32.32 42.16
CA GLU A 548 -4.24 -33.48 41.32
C GLU A 548 -2.84 -34.09 41.17
N PRO A 549 -1.73 -33.34 40.89
CA PRO A 549 -0.40 -33.93 40.89
C PRO A 549 0.06 -34.50 42.24
N MET A 550 -0.34 -33.88 43.33
CA MET A 550 -0.03 -34.38 44.69
C MET A 550 -0.74 -35.70 45.00
N LYS A 551 -1.89 -35.96 44.38
CA LYS A 551 -2.72 -37.14 44.63
C LYS A 551 -2.25 -38.39 43.86
N ASP A 552 -1.88 -38.24 42.59
CA ASP A 552 -1.56 -39.35 41.70
C ASP A 552 -0.10 -39.41 41.24
N GLY A 553 0.68 -38.35 41.50
CA GLY A 553 2.08 -38.26 41.10
C GLY A 553 2.31 -38.09 39.61
N GLN A 554 1.30 -37.64 38.86
CA GLN A 554 1.37 -37.44 37.41
C GLN A 554 1.30 -35.94 37.06
N THR A 555 1.73 -35.63 35.84
CA THR A 555 1.54 -34.30 35.27
C THR A 555 0.05 -34.04 35.04
N HIS A 556 -0.45 -32.91 35.50
CA HIS A 556 -1.82 -32.46 35.34
C HIS A 556 -1.94 -31.30 34.39
N ILE A 557 -2.92 -31.36 33.49
CA ILE A 557 -3.24 -30.29 32.52
C ILE A 557 -4.64 -29.78 32.84
N ALA A 558 -4.71 -28.55 33.36
CA ALA A 558 -5.99 -27.93 33.69
C ALA A 558 -6.83 -27.62 32.45
N GLU A 559 -8.14 -27.49 32.63
CA GLU A 559 -8.99 -26.94 31.57
C GLU A 559 -8.62 -25.49 31.26
N ILE A 560 -8.82 -25.10 29.97
CA ILE A 560 -8.53 -23.73 29.52
C ILE A 560 -9.49 -22.75 30.19
N TYR A 561 -8.94 -21.72 30.80
CA TYR A 561 -9.71 -20.70 31.51
C TYR A 561 -9.24 -19.29 31.16
N MET A 562 -10.07 -18.29 31.46
CA MET A 562 -9.67 -16.88 31.33
C MET A 562 -8.85 -16.48 32.55
N SER A 563 -7.57 -16.18 32.37
CA SER A 563 -6.70 -15.74 33.46
C SER A 563 -7.18 -14.41 34.04
N LYS A 564 -7.36 -14.38 35.34
CA LYS A 564 -7.67 -13.11 36.04
C LYS A 564 -6.49 -12.15 36.08
N VAL A 565 -5.31 -12.65 35.78
CA VAL A 565 -4.04 -11.90 35.82
C VAL A 565 -3.75 -11.28 34.46
N THR A 566 -3.79 -12.07 33.40
CA THR A 566 -3.42 -11.62 32.05
C THR A 566 -4.62 -11.19 31.20
N GLY A 567 -5.83 -11.61 31.57
CA GLY A 567 -7.05 -11.41 30.77
C GLY A 567 -7.10 -12.28 29.50
N ASN A 568 -6.16 -13.21 29.32
CA ASN A 568 -6.04 -14.07 28.14
C ASN A 568 -6.50 -15.50 28.45
N LEU A 569 -6.80 -16.28 27.40
CA LEU A 569 -7.04 -17.71 27.52
C LEU A 569 -5.74 -18.39 27.97
N THR A 570 -5.80 -19.08 29.11
CA THR A 570 -4.63 -19.67 29.77
C THR A 570 -4.89 -21.15 30.06
N MET A 571 -3.85 -21.94 29.89
CA MET A 571 -3.78 -23.34 30.26
C MET A 571 -2.67 -23.51 31.30
N THR A 572 -3.01 -24.01 32.49
CA THR A 572 -2.02 -24.34 33.52
C THR A 572 -1.64 -25.81 33.38
N VAL A 573 -0.34 -26.06 33.30
CA VAL A 573 0.23 -27.42 33.38
C VAL A 573 1.08 -27.49 34.64
N SER A 574 0.93 -28.54 35.40
CA SER A 574 1.63 -28.74 36.66
C SER A 574 2.15 -30.17 36.80
N THR A 575 3.31 -30.33 37.46
CA THR A 575 3.94 -31.65 37.63
C THR A 575 4.62 -31.73 39.00
N PRO A 576 4.66 -32.93 39.62
CA PRO A 576 5.41 -33.13 40.86
C PRO A 576 6.91 -32.94 40.65
N ILE A 577 7.57 -32.41 41.64
CA ILE A 577 9.03 -32.43 41.75
C ILE A 577 9.39 -33.56 42.74
N PHE A 578 10.24 -34.49 42.27
CA PHE A 578 10.66 -35.63 43.06
C PHE A 578 12.09 -35.50 43.58
N ASP A 579 12.34 -35.98 44.78
CA ASP A 579 13.69 -36.15 45.31
C ASP A 579 14.36 -37.42 44.69
N ASP A 580 15.62 -37.69 45.05
CA ASP A 580 16.38 -38.86 44.59
C ASP A 580 15.82 -40.20 45.12
N SER A 581 14.80 -40.18 46.00
CA SER A 581 14.14 -41.34 46.59
C SER A 581 12.71 -41.50 46.10
N ASP A 582 12.32 -40.79 45.01
CA ASP A 582 11.00 -40.77 44.38
C ASP A 582 9.87 -40.25 45.32
N HIS A 583 10.20 -39.41 46.31
CA HIS A 583 9.17 -38.73 47.10
C HIS A 583 8.88 -37.37 46.49
N ILE A 584 7.60 -36.98 46.47
CA ILE A 584 7.19 -35.63 46.06
C ILE A 584 7.66 -34.61 47.09
N ILE A 585 8.43 -33.60 46.66
CA ILE A 585 8.96 -32.52 47.50
C ILE A 585 8.33 -31.16 47.19
N GLY A 586 7.63 -31.04 46.07
CA GLY A 586 6.93 -29.84 45.64
C GLY A 586 6.20 -30.02 44.34
N ILE A 587 5.53 -28.96 43.87
CA ILE A 587 4.85 -28.91 42.58
C ILE A 587 5.42 -27.73 41.78
N LEU A 588 5.79 -28.00 40.50
CA LEU A 588 6.06 -27.00 39.49
C LEU A 588 4.79 -26.75 38.68
N ALA A 589 4.41 -25.49 38.48
CA ALA A 589 3.28 -25.10 37.65
C ALA A 589 3.69 -24.02 36.63
N ILE A 590 3.23 -24.15 35.40
CA ILE A 590 3.47 -23.20 34.32
C ILE A 590 2.14 -22.82 33.68
N ASP A 591 1.87 -21.52 33.58
CA ASP A 591 0.74 -20.96 32.86
C ASP A 591 1.15 -20.62 31.43
N PHE A 592 0.52 -21.24 30.46
CA PHE A 592 0.71 -20.96 29.04
C PHE A 592 -0.44 -20.12 28.48
N ASN A 593 -0.12 -19.08 27.71
CA ASN A 593 -1.10 -18.37 26.91
C ASN A 593 -1.49 -19.23 25.70
N PHE A 594 -2.76 -19.63 25.65
CA PHE A 594 -3.27 -20.55 24.64
C PHE A 594 -3.20 -19.95 23.23
N ASP A 595 -3.50 -18.66 23.06
CA ASP A 595 -3.52 -18.00 21.74
C ASP A 595 -2.10 -17.85 21.16
N GLU A 596 -1.12 -17.49 22.01
CA GLU A 596 0.28 -17.38 21.60
C GLU A 596 0.88 -18.74 21.27
N PHE A 597 0.55 -19.77 22.06
CA PHE A 597 1.00 -21.15 21.83
C PHE A 597 0.40 -21.73 20.54
N ALA A 598 -0.86 -21.37 20.22
CA ALA A 598 -1.53 -21.76 18.99
C ALA A 598 -0.86 -21.17 17.74
N ASN A 599 -0.42 -19.91 17.80
CA ASN A 599 0.25 -19.22 16.70
C ASN A 599 1.68 -19.73 16.41
N GLU A 600 2.34 -20.38 17.38
CA GLU A 600 3.66 -20.98 17.16
C GLU A 600 3.61 -22.41 16.57
N VAL A 601 2.44 -23.01 16.54
CA VAL A 601 2.25 -24.41 16.11
C VAL A 601 1.76 -24.51 14.67
N ASP A 602 1.36 -23.40 14.03
CA ASP A 602 1.09 -23.28 12.60
C ASP A 602 2.36 -22.88 11.84
#